data_0af26b10878c2865457b110b9ec2ddca
#
_entry.id   0af26b10878c2865457b110b9ec2ddca
#
_cell.length_a   1.000
_cell.length_b   1.000
_cell.length_c   1.000
_cell.angle_alpha   90.00
_cell.angle_beta   90.00
_cell.angle_gamma   90.00
#
_symmetry.space_group_name_H-M   'P 1'
#
loop_
_entity.id
_entity.type
_entity.pdbx_description
1 polymer ?
#
loop_
_entity_poly.entity_id
_entity_poly.type
_entity_poly.pdbx_seq_one_letter_code
_entity_poly.pdbx_strand_id
1 'polypeptide(L)'
;MRVLLDKKISNTFDFRAQFECFSGSTDGGAYKKKVITVMDAFVSAHINQAINFRAGQYYLPLGFENYDISPATLETVDFSNICYRMVCRNAISSADLIDYGRDLGVMAYGDLLQNQEKGFSYLSYNLSLTNGYLPTLNDDNRCKDFVGRLTFRPVKQLSIMGSYNYGEYQGKVGDDVKKYLPMNRVIAGAWYFDPNGL
;
A
#
# COMPACT_ATOMS: atom_id res chain seq x y z
N MET A 1 4.38 8.04 18.18
CA MET A 1 4.55 6.68 18.75
C MET A 1 3.60 5.75 17.97
N ARG A 2 4.11 4.60 17.51
CA ARG A 2 3.29 3.59 16.83
C ARG A 2 3.14 2.37 17.71
N VAL A 3 1.93 1.83 17.77
CA VAL A 3 1.59 0.58 18.46
C VAL A 3 1.15 -0.42 17.42
N LEU A 4 1.80 -1.58 17.39
CA LEU A 4 1.52 -2.68 16.47
C LEU A 4 1.01 -3.88 17.26
N LEU A 5 -0.13 -4.41 16.84
CA LEU A 5 -0.72 -5.64 17.33
C LEU A 5 -0.78 -6.64 16.19
N ASP A 6 0.05 -7.66 16.25
CA ASP A 6 0.05 -8.78 15.32
C ASP A 6 -0.34 -10.04 16.08
N LYS A 7 -1.33 -10.77 15.58
CA LYS A 7 -1.75 -12.02 16.19
C LYS A 7 -2.12 -13.07 15.14
N LYS A 8 -1.51 -14.24 15.24
CA LYS A 8 -1.95 -15.43 14.54
C LYS A 8 -3.15 -16.01 15.30
N ILE A 9 -4.35 -15.99 14.68
CA ILE A 9 -5.59 -16.48 15.28
C ILE A 9 -5.66 -17.99 15.10
N SER A 10 -5.26 -18.49 13.93
CA SER A 10 -5.22 -19.91 13.61
C SER A 10 -4.09 -20.18 12.61
N ASN A 11 -3.96 -21.42 12.13
CA ASN A 11 -3.01 -21.73 11.05
C ASN A 11 -3.39 -21.06 9.72
N THR A 12 -4.65 -20.68 9.56
CA THR A 12 -5.18 -20.08 8.34
C THR A 12 -5.36 -18.57 8.46
N PHE A 13 -5.60 -18.03 9.66
CA PHE A 13 -5.94 -16.64 9.84
C PHE A 13 -4.95 -15.91 10.73
N ASP A 14 -4.54 -14.72 10.30
CA ASP A 14 -3.86 -13.73 11.11
C ASP A 14 -4.60 -12.38 11.10
N PHE A 15 -4.27 -11.55 12.06
CA PHE A 15 -4.80 -10.21 12.24
C PHE A 15 -3.66 -9.25 12.54
N ARG A 16 -3.71 -8.07 11.90
CA ARG A 16 -2.84 -6.93 12.20
C ARG A 16 -3.67 -5.70 12.47
N ALA A 17 -3.30 -4.97 13.54
CA ALA A 17 -3.73 -3.60 13.77
C ALA A 17 -2.53 -2.74 14.13
N GLN A 18 -2.37 -1.60 13.47
CA GLN A 18 -1.34 -0.61 13.74
C GLN A 18 -1.98 0.75 13.97
N PHE A 19 -1.62 1.36 15.07
CA PHE A 19 -2.10 2.67 15.47
C PHE A 19 -0.91 3.64 15.56
N GLU A 20 -1.12 4.85 15.08
CA GLU A 20 -0.22 5.96 15.32
C GLU A 20 -0.82 6.86 16.39
N CYS A 21 -0.12 6.95 17.53
CA CYS A 21 -0.53 7.76 18.67
C CYS A 21 0.20 9.11 18.63
N PHE A 22 -0.51 10.18 18.95
CA PHE A 22 0.04 11.53 19.05
C PHE A 22 0.59 12.09 17.73
N SER A 23 0.01 11.69 16.60
CA SER A 23 0.26 12.36 15.32
C SER A 23 -0.40 13.76 15.35
N GLY A 24 0.31 14.73 14.85
CA GLY A 24 -0.21 16.09 14.67
C GLY A 24 -0.07 16.52 13.23
N SER A 25 -1.00 17.33 12.73
CA SER A 25 -0.87 18.04 11.47
C SER A 25 -0.98 19.54 11.69
N THR A 26 -0.29 20.31 10.87
CA THR A 26 -0.45 21.76 10.79
C THR A 26 -1.45 22.07 9.68
N ASP A 27 -2.57 22.70 10.03
CA ASP A 27 -3.55 23.18 9.08
C ASP A 27 -3.67 24.70 9.27
N GLY A 28 -3.29 25.46 8.26
CA GLY A 28 -3.35 26.93 8.30
C GLY A 28 -2.55 27.57 9.43
N GLY A 29 -1.45 26.96 9.86
CA GLY A 29 -0.60 27.43 10.95
C GLY A 29 -1.07 27.05 12.36
N ALA A 30 -2.21 26.37 12.50
CA ALA A 30 -2.68 25.83 13.77
C ALA A 30 -2.36 24.33 13.87
N TYR A 31 -1.69 23.94 14.94
CA TYR A 31 -1.39 22.54 15.22
C TYR A 31 -2.63 21.79 15.66
N LYS A 32 -3.18 20.95 14.77
CA LYS A 32 -4.29 20.05 15.11
C LYS A 32 -3.72 18.70 15.58
N LYS A 33 -3.83 18.43 16.85
CA LYS A 33 -3.39 17.18 17.46
C LYS A 33 -4.42 16.06 17.21
N LYS A 34 -4.06 15.07 16.40
CA LYS A 34 -4.80 13.81 16.35
C LYS A 34 -4.26 12.90 17.47
N VAL A 35 -5.16 12.36 18.26
CA VAL A 35 -4.75 11.54 19.43
C VAL A 35 -4.39 10.12 18.97
N ILE A 36 -5.19 9.54 18.10
CA ILE A 36 -4.97 8.18 17.56
C ILE A 36 -5.40 8.14 16.09
N THR A 37 -4.58 7.53 15.24
CA THR A 37 -4.90 7.25 13.84
C THR A 37 -4.69 5.76 13.57
N VAL A 38 -5.69 5.10 12.97
CA VAL A 38 -5.54 3.72 12.51
C VAL A 38 -4.70 3.74 11.23
N MET A 39 -3.57 3.05 11.26
CA MET A 39 -2.68 2.91 10.10
C MET A 39 -3.01 1.64 9.32
N ASP A 40 -2.92 0.50 9.95
CA ASP A 40 -3.29 -0.79 9.39
C ASP A 40 -4.36 -1.44 10.26
N ALA A 41 -5.34 -2.08 9.64
CA ALA A 41 -6.34 -2.90 10.32
C ALA A 41 -6.88 -3.92 9.33
N PHE A 42 -6.32 -5.14 9.33
CA PHE A 42 -6.72 -6.16 8.38
C PHE A 42 -6.64 -7.57 8.95
N VAL A 43 -7.36 -8.47 8.31
CA VAL A 43 -7.27 -9.91 8.51
C VAL A 43 -6.73 -10.54 7.23
N SER A 44 -5.80 -11.48 7.35
CA SER A 44 -5.32 -12.30 6.24
C SER A 44 -5.80 -13.74 6.41
N ALA A 45 -6.18 -14.36 5.30
CA ALA A 45 -6.51 -15.77 5.19
C ALA A 45 -5.46 -16.47 4.32
N HIS A 46 -4.69 -17.36 4.92
CA HIS A 46 -3.63 -18.14 4.27
C HIS A 46 -4.20 -19.50 3.86
N ILE A 47 -4.59 -19.64 2.61
CA ILE A 47 -5.19 -20.88 2.08
C ILE A 47 -4.09 -21.82 1.63
N ASN A 48 -3.21 -21.34 0.77
CA ASN A 48 -2.04 -22.05 0.30
C ASN A 48 -1.01 -21.03 -0.21
N GLN A 49 0.11 -21.51 -0.70
CA GLN A 49 1.17 -20.63 -1.16
C GLN A 49 0.79 -19.79 -2.39
N ALA A 50 -0.04 -20.33 -3.27
CA ALA A 50 -0.45 -19.65 -4.50
C ALA A 50 -1.64 -18.71 -4.31
N ILE A 51 -2.48 -18.91 -3.29
CA ILE A 51 -3.72 -18.15 -3.10
C ILE A 51 -3.91 -17.82 -1.63
N ASN A 52 -3.90 -16.55 -1.33
CA ASN A 52 -4.19 -15.98 -0.03
C ASN A 52 -5.07 -14.75 -0.20
N PHE A 53 -5.78 -14.37 0.85
CA PHE A 53 -6.65 -13.21 0.83
C PHE A 53 -6.33 -12.29 2.02
N ARG A 54 -6.57 -11.00 1.83
CA ARG A 54 -6.51 -9.98 2.86
C ARG A 54 -7.70 -9.07 2.74
N ALA A 55 -8.30 -8.67 3.86
CA ALA A 55 -9.41 -7.74 3.90
C ALA A 55 -9.22 -6.74 5.05
N GLY A 56 -9.49 -5.47 4.77
CA GLY A 56 -9.32 -4.37 5.72
C GLY A 56 -8.51 -3.22 5.15
N GLN A 57 -7.90 -2.44 6.03
CA GLN A 57 -7.02 -1.32 5.68
C GLN A 57 -5.56 -1.79 5.66
N TYR A 58 -4.92 -1.67 4.51
CA TYR A 58 -3.56 -2.15 4.29
C TYR A 58 -2.82 -1.29 3.25
N TYR A 59 -1.49 -1.46 3.18
CA TYR A 59 -0.69 -0.86 2.11
C TYR A 59 -1.11 -1.36 0.74
N LEU A 60 -1.36 -0.44 -0.19
CA LEU A 60 -1.55 -0.77 -1.60
C LEU A 60 -0.28 -1.42 -2.17
N PRO A 61 -0.40 -2.47 -2.98
CA PRO A 61 0.75 -3.13 -3.61
C PRO A 61 1.31 -2.29 -4.77
N LEU A 62 1.65 -1.03 -4.48
CA LEU A 62 2.20 -0.06 -5.43
C LEU A 62 3.59 0.36 -4.98
N GLY A 63 4.57 0.22 -5.88
CA GLY A 63 5.94 0.65 -5.62
C GLY A 63 6.69 -0.23 -4.61
N PHE A 64 7.99 -0.04 -4.57
CA PHE A 64 8.89 -0.80 -3.72
C PHE A 64 8.94 -0.22 -2.29
N GLU A 65 9.17 1.08 -2.16
CA GLU A 65 9.35 1.74 -0.86
C GLU A 65 8.11 1.63 0.05
N ASN A 66 6.91 1.59 -0.57
CA ASN A 66 5.67 1.54 0.18
C ASN A 66 5.27 0.12 0.60
N TYR A 67 5.53 -0.88 -0.24
CA TYR A 67 4.99 -2.22 -0.06
C TYR A 67 6.01 -3.25 0.40
N ASP A 68 7.24 -3.19 -0.11
CA ASP A 68 8.26 -4.22 0.13
C ASP A 68 9.19 -3.87 1.28
N ILE A 69 9.35 -2.59 1.60
CA ILE A 69 10.25 -2.12 2.67
C ILE A 69 9.44 -1.46 3.78
N SER A 70 9.82 -1.75 5.01
CA SER A 70 9.33 -0.99 6.16
C SER A 70 9.95 0.42 6.15
N PRO A 71 9.18 1.48 6.43
CA PRO A 71 9.75 2.82 6.60
C PRO A 71 10.91 2.91 7.59
N ALA A 72 10.93 2.00 8.57
CA ALA A 72 12.01 1.94 9.57
C ALA A 72 13.32 1.35 9.02
N THR A 73 13.29 0.74 7.85
CA THR A 73 14.45 0.10 7.21
C THR A 73 14.81 0.73 5.87
N LEU A 74 14.22 1.89 5.55
CA LEU A 74 14.64 2.69 4.40
C LEU A 74 16.06 3.18 4.63
N GLU A 75 16.89 3.11 3.58
CA GLU A 75 18.25 3.67 3.59
C GLU A 75 18.24 5.21 3.60
N THR A 76 17.13 5.79 3.12
CA THR A 76 16.89 7.23 3.13
C THR A 76 16.09 7.63 4.38
N VAL A 77 16.21 8.91 4.76
CA VAL A 77 15.51 9.46 5.95
C VAL A 77 13.99 9.39 5.77
N ASP A 78 13.48 9.37 4.53
CA ASP A 78 12.08 9.39 4.21
C ASP A 78 11.81 8.76 2.83
N PHE A 79 10.53 8.54 2.50
CA PHE A 79 10.12 8.08 1.18
C PHE A 79 10.58 9.03 0.06
N SER A 80 10.83 8.48 -1.12
CA SER A 80 11.13 9.28 -2.31
C SER A 80 9.93 10.17 -2.70
N ASN A 81 10.22 11.26 -3.40
CA ASN A 81 9.17 12.12 -3.98
C ASN A 81 8.25 11.34 -4.94
N ILE A 82 8.75 10.31 -5.60
CA ILE A 82 7.95 9.43 -6.45
C ILE A 82 6.94 8.66 -5.59
N CYS A 83 7.38 8.07 -4.49
CA CYS A 83 6.50 7.36 -3.57
C CYS A 83 5.43 8.30 -3.01
N TYR A 84 5.78 9.47 -2.51
CA TYR A 84 4.81 10.43 -2.00
C TYR A 84 3.78 10.86 -3.03
N ARG A 85 4.20 11.16 -4.25
CA ARG A 85 3.30 11.66 -5.28
C ARG A 85 2.45 10.58 -5.93
N MET A 86 3.07 9.43 -6.23
CA MET A 86 2.41 8.39 -7.02
C MET A 86 1.71 7.35 -6.14
N VAL A 87 2.31 6.97 -5.03
CA VAL A 87 1.78 5.92 -4.15
C VAL A 87 0.88 6.52 -3.07
N CYS A 88 1.36 7.52 -2.36
CA CYS A 88 0.63 8.16 -1.25
C CYS A 88 -0.41 9.21 -1.71
N ARG A 89 -0.66 9.32 -3.00
CA ARG A 89 -1.68 10.19 -3.61
C ARG A 89 -1.58 11.69 -3.28
N ASN A 90 -0.46 12.17 -2.78
CA ASN A 90 -0.26 13.58 -2.45
C ASN A 90 -0.41 14.53 -3.67
N ALA A 91 -0.26 13.99 -4.88
CA ALA A 91 -0.45 14.76 -6.10
C ALA A 91 -1.94 15.07 -6.39
N ILE A 92 -2.85 14.32 -5.78
CA ILE A 92 -4.29 14.38 -6.03
C ILE A 92 -5.00 15.11 -4.89
N SER A 93 -4.54 14.91 -3.67
CA SER A 93 -5.10 15.52 -2.49
C SER A 93 -4.34 16.82 -2.16
N SER A 94 -5.05 17.93 -2.14
CA SER A 94 -4.55 19.19 -1.57
C SER A 94 -4.67 19.25 -0.04
N ALA A 95 -5.22 18.21 0.56
CA ALA A 95 -5.38 18.12 2.00
C ALA A 95 -4.11 17.52 2.63
N ASP A 96 -3.77 17.97 3.82
CA ASP A 96 -2.66 17.45 4.65
C ASP A 96 -2.87 16.00 5.14
N LEU A 97 -3.77 15.27 4.48
CA LEU A 97 -4.12 13.90 4.81
C LEU A 97 -3.27 12.95 3.98
N ILE A 98 -2.16 12.56 4.55
CA ILE A 98 -1.28 11.56 3.96
C ILE A 98 -1.83 10.19 4.32
N ASP A 99 -2.25 9.40 3.33
CA ASP A 99 -2.70 8.03 3.50
C ASP A 99 -1.54 7.03 3.64
N TYR A 100 -0.33 7.50 3.42
CA TYR A 100 0.90 6.70 3.36
C TYR A 100 0.77 5.49 2.42
N GLY A 101 -0.02 5.63 1.35
CA GLY A 101 -0.26 4.55 0.38
C GLY A 101 -1.15 3.42 0.88
N ARG A 102 -2.02 3.70 1.84
CA ARG A 102 -3.00 2.74 2.36
C ARG A 102 -4.38 2.96 1.78
N ASP A 103 -5.17 1.89 1.78
CA ASP A 103 -6.58 1.96 1.44
C ASP A 103 -7.37 0.83 2.12
N LEU A 104 -8.68 0.98 2.16
CA LEU A 104 -9.61 -0.02 2.65
C LEU A 104 -10.10 -0.89 1.48
N GLY A 105 -9.97 -2.21 1.59
CA GLY A 105 -10.39 -3.09 0.51
C GLY A 105 -10.13 -4.56 0.77
N VAL A 106 -10.12 -5.32 -0.33
CA VAL A 106 -9.80 -6.74 -0.35
C VAL A 106 -8.69 -7.01 -1.35
N MET A 107 -7.80 -7.94 -1.03
CA MET A 107 -6.66 -8.32 -1.87
C MET A 107 -6.52 -9.83 -1.95
N ALA A 108 -6.34 -10.34 -3.14
CA ALA A 108 -5.84 -11.70 -3.40
C ALA A 108 -4.35 -11.62 -3.72
N TYR A 109 -3.55 -12.50 -3.15
CA TYR A 109 -2.10 -12.52 -3.37
C TYR A 109 -1.53 -13.93 -3.23
N GLY A 110 -0.38 -14.15 -3.82
CA GLY A 110 0.29 -15.43 -3.72
C GLY A 110 1.59 -15.51 -4.52
N ASP A 111 2.24 -16.64 -4.33
CA ASP A 111 3.50 -16.99 -4.96
C ASP A 111 3.32 -18.14 -5.93
N LEU A 112 3.76 -17.94 -7.15
CA LEU A 112 3.66 -18.88 -8.25
C LEU A 112 5.07 -19.33 -8.69
N LEU A 113 5.14 -20.47 -9.38
CA LEU A 113 6.38 -20.97 -9.98
C LEU A 113 7.52 -21.09 -8.95
N GLN A 114 7.26 -21.87 -7.90
CA GLN A 114 8.22 -22.05 -6.83
C GLN A 114 9.43 -22.87 -7.24
N ASN A 115 10.59 -22.41 -6.81
CA ASN A 115 11.81 -23.18 -6.81
C ASN A 115 12.06 -23.71 -5.39
N GLN A 116 11.63 -24.95 -5.13
CA GLN A 116 11.76 -25.57 -3.80
C GLN A 116 13.22 -25.78 -3.40
N GLU A 117 14.11 -26.09 -4.36
CA GLU A 117 15.53 -26.30 -4.08
C GLU A 117 16.23 -25.01 -3.64
N LYS A 118 15.87 -23.88 -4.23
CA LYS A 118 16.49 -22.58 -3.95
C LYS A 118 15.71 -21.74 -2.92
N GLY A 119 14.54 -22.19 -2.50
CA GLY A 119 13.73 -21.55 -1.47
C GLY A 119 13.19 -20.16 -1.83
N PHE A 120 12.82 -19.95 -3.10
CA PHE A 120 12.14 -18.71 -3.54
C PHE A 120 11.14 -18.98 -4.66
N SER A 121 10.24 -18.02 -4.91
CA SER A 121 9.26 -18.09 -5.98
C SER A 121 9.65 -17.16 -7.11
N TYR A 122 9.61 -17.67 -8.36
CA TYR A 122 9.92 -16.86 -9.53
C TYR A 122 8.91 -15.76 -9.81
N LEU A 123 7.63 -15.97 -9.46
CA LEU A 123 6.56 -15.03 -9.73
C LEU A 123 5.68 -14.87 -8.50
N SER A 124 5.42 -13.64 -8.11
CA SER A 124 4.43 -13.27 -7.08
C SER A 124 3.42 -12.31 -7.67
N TYR A 125 2.18 -12.38 -7.22
CA TYR A 125 1.13 -11.48 -7.65
C TYR A 125 0.35 -10.89 -6.47
N ASN A 126 -0.20 -9.69 -6.68
CA ASN A 126 -1.16 -9.05 -5.81
C ASN A 126 -2.26 -8.42 -6.66
N LEU A 127 -3.51 -8.71 -6.35
CA LEU A 127 -4.69 -8.14 -7.00
C LEU A 127 -5.59 -7.57 -5.92
N SER A 128 -5.85 -6.29 -5.96
CA SER A 128 -6.56 -5.56 -4.92
C SER A 128 -7.72 -4.76 -5.49
N LEU A 129 -8.85 -4.78 -4.80
CA LEU A 129 -9.99 -3.89 -5.02
C LEU A 129 -10.18 -3.06 -3.75
N THR A 130 -10.10 -1.75 -3.89
CA THR A 130 -10.15 -0.83 -2.76
C THR A 130 -11.13 0.32 -2.99
N ASN A 131 -11.39 1.08 -1.95
CA ASN A 131 -12.30 2.22 -2.05
C ASN A 131 -11.79 3.33 -2.98
N GLY A 132 -10.47 3.43 -3.18
CA GLY A 132 -9.88 4.44 -4.06
C GLY A 132 -9.77 5.83 -3.43
N TYR A 133 -10.06 5.94 -2.14
CA TYR A 133 -9.98 7.20 -1.41
C TYR A 133 -9.25 7.02 -0.07
N LEU A 134 -8.96 8.14 0.60
CA LEU A 134 -8.28 8.11 1.90
C LEU A 134 -9.07 7.26 2.92
N PRO A 135 -8.45 6.32 3.64
CA PRO A 135 -9.15 5.41 4.54
C PRO A 135 -9.97 6.10 5.64
N THR A 136 -9.62 7.34 5.96
CA THR A 136 -10.25 8.14 7.04
C THR A 136 -11.38 9.03 6.56
N LEU A 137 -11.67 9.06 5.28
CA LEU A 137 -12.71 9.90 4.68
C LEU A 137 -13.80 9.04 4.03
N ASN A 138 -14.98 9.62 3.91
CA ASN A 138 -16.06 8.99 3.18
C ASN A 138 -15.67 8.85 1.71
N ASP A 139 -15.97 7.69 1.15
CA ASP A 139 -15.82 7.42 -0.27
C ASP A 139 -16.68 8.41 -1.06
N ASP A 140 -16.05 9.27 -1.84
CA ASP A 140 -16.70 10.33 -2.60
C ASP A 140 -16.62 10.12 -4.11
N ASN A 141 -16.03 9.00 -4.55
CA ASN A 141 -15.98 8.62 -5.94
C ASN A 141 -17.05 7.57 -6.28
N ARG A 142 -17.23 7.28 -7.57
CA ARG A 142 -18.23 6.32 -8.08
C ARG A 142 -17.65 4.96 -8.40
N CYS A 143 -16.34 4.83 -8.37
CA CYS A 143 -15.61 3.66 -8.83
C CYS A 143 -14.74 3.11 -7.73
N LYS A 144 -14.60 1.81 -7.67
CA LYS A 144 -13.58 1.18 -6.82
C LYS A 144 -12.25 1.15 -7.55
N ASP A 145 -11.18 1.35 -6.83
CA ASP A 145 -9.84 1.26 -7.38
C ASP A 145 -9.42 -0.21 -7.52
N PHE A 146 -8.88 -0.51 -8.68
CA PHE A 146 -8.20 -1.78 -8.93
C PHE A 146 -6.69 -1.57 -8.90
N VAL A 147 -5.99 -2.42 -8.15
CA VAL A 147 -4.53 -2.44 -8.12
C VAL A 147 -4.04 -3.83 -8.45
N GLY A 148 -3.25 -3.94 -9.52
CA GLY A 148 -2.55 -5.17 -9.90
C GLY A 148 -1.05 -5.01 -9.78
N ARG A 149 -0.37 -6.03 -9.27
CA ARG A 149 1.09 -6.08 -9.19
C ARG A 149 1.59 -7.47 -9.54
N LEU A 150 2.67 -7.50 -10.30
CA LEU A 150 3.47 -8.70 -10.57
C LEU A 150 4.91 -8.44 -10.17
N THR A 151 5.53 -9.40 -9.51
CA THR A 151 6.95 -9.37 -9.16
C THR A 151 7.62 -10.63 -9.70
N PHE A 152 8.58 -10.45 -10.58
CA PHE A 152 9.37 -11.51 -11.17
C PHE A 152 10.76 -11.54 -10.55
N ARG A 153 11.21 -12.73 -10.13
CA ARG A 153 12.52 -12.98 -9.52
C ARG A 153 13.28 -13.99 -10.36
N PRO A 154 14.15 -13.57 -11.28
CA PRO A 154 14.97 -14.47 -12.07
C PRO A 154 16.00 -15.22 -11.19
N VAL A 155 16.48 -14.57 -10.16
CA VAL A 155 17.31 -15.13 -9.09
C VAL A 155 16.83 -14.61 -7.74
N LYS A 156 17.20 -15.27 -6.65
CA LYS A 156 16.74 -14.93 -5.29
C LYS A 156 17.00 -13.45 -4.91
N GLN A 157 18.12 -12.91 -5.38
CA GLN A 157 18.57 -11.56 -5.04
C GLN A 157 17.93 -10.46 -5.87
N LEU A 158 17.51 -10.76 -7.12
CA LEU A 158 16.98 -9.76 -8.05
C LEU A 158 15.47 -9.87 -8.14
N SER A 159 14.78 -8.78 -7.90
CA SER A 159 13.36 -8.65 -8.12
C SER A 159 13.06 -7.56 -9.13
N ILE A 160 12.17 -7.85 -10.07
CA ILE A 160 11.66 -6.91 -11.07
C ILE A 160 10.15 -6.84 -10.88
N MET A 161 9.62 -5.65 -10.73
CA MET A 161 8.23 -5.43 -10.39
C MET A 161 7.56 -4.49 -11.38
N GLY A 162 6.32 -4.79 -11.72
CA GLY A 162 5.39 -3.89 -12.37
C GLY A 162 4.07 -3.85 -11.61
N SER A 163 3.54 -2.66 -11.40
CA SER A 163 2.23 -2.45 -10.79
C SER A 163 1.41 -1.43 -11.57
N TYR A 164 0.11 -1.64 -11.57
CA TYR A 164 -0.88 -0.79 -12.23
C TYR A 164 -2.04 -0.53 -11.27
N ASN A 165 -2.46 0.72 -11.18
CA ASN A 165 -3.67 1.11 -10.50
C ASN A 165 -4.59 1.85 -11.47
N TYR A 166 -5.85 1.41 -11.48
CA TYR A 166 -6.96 2.09 -12.15
C TYR A 166 -7.97 2.54 -11.10
N GLY A 167 -8.43 3.77 -11.21
CA GLY A 167 -9.44 4.33 -10.32
C GLY A 167 -9.95 5.68 -10.80
N GLU A 168 -10.69 6.35 -9.94
CA GLU A 168 -11.21 7.69 -10.16
C GLU A 168 -10.89 8.57 -8.96
N TYR A 169 -10.70 9.86 -9.21
CA TYR A 169 -10.62 10.86 -8.16
C TYR A 169 -11.54 12.05 -8.47
N GLN A 170 -12.00 12.70 -7.42
CA GLN A 170 -12.82 13.89 -7.55
C GLN A 170 -11.92 15.14 -7.65
N GLY A 171 -11.92 15.77 -8.82
CA GLY A 171 -11.23 17.02 -9.07
C GLY A 171 -12.18 18.22 -9.09
N LYS A 172 -11.67 19.39 -8.76
CA LYS A 172 -12.39 20.66 -9.00
C LYS A 172 -12.06 21.16 -10.40
N VAL A 173 -13.10 21.47 -11.18
CA VAL A 173 -12.97 22.11 -12.48
C VAL A 173 -13.76 23.43 -12.42
N GLY A 174 -13.05 24.56 -12.30
CA GLY A 174 -13.68 25.86 -12.02
C GLY A 174 -14.09 25.99 -10.56
N ASP A 175 -14.81 27.05 -10.23
CA ASP A 175 -15.09 27.43 -8.83
C ASP A 175 -16.05 26.47 -8.10
N ASP A 176 -16.89 25.69 -8.82
CA ASP A 176 -17.93 24.87 -8.17
C ASP A 176 -18.19 23.50 -8.79
N VAL A 177 -17.48 23.06 -9.83
CA VAL A 177 -17.80 21.80 -10.51
C VAL A 177 -16.88 20.69 -10.05
N LYS A 178 -17.44 19.77 -9.25
CA LYS A 178 -16.81 18.49 -8.95
C LYS A 178 -16.88 17.56 -10.17
N LYS A 179 -15.76 17.17 -10.72
CA LYS A 179 -15.68 16.24 -11.84
C LYS A 179 -14.91 14.99 -11.43
N TYR A 180 -15.45 13.83 -11.79
CA TYR A 180 -14.76 12.56 -11.64
C TYR A 180 -13.78 12.41 -12.80
N LEU A 181 -12.51 12.24 -12.48
CA LEU A 181 -11.43 12.11 -13.43
C LEU A 181 -10.78 10.73 -13.28
N PRO A 182 -10.52 10.04 -14.40
CA PRO A 182 -9.86 8.75 -14.33
C PRO A 182 -8.42 8.90 -13.82
N MET A 183 -8.02 8.01 -12.95
CA MET A 183 -6.66 7.91 -12.43
C MET A 183 -6.02 6.61 -12.93
N ASN A 184 -4.92 6.74 -13.63
CA ASN A 184 -4.10 5.62 -14.06
C ASN A 184 -2.68 5.81 -13.52
N ARG A 185 -2.18 4.86 -12.74
CA ARG A 185 -0.82 4.87 -12.22
C ARG A 185 -0.10 3.61 -12.64
N VAL A 186 1.06 3.77 -13.23
CA VAL A 186 1.96 2.67 -13.59
C VAL A 186 3.26 2.87 -12.86
N ILE A 187 3.71 1.88 -12.14
CA ILE A 187 4.99 1.90 -11.45
C ILE A 187 5.74 0.62 -11.81
N ALA A 188 6.97 0.78 -12.27
CA ALA A 188 7.89 -0.32 -12.50
C ALA A 188 9.16 -0.08 -11.68
N GLY A 189 9.76 -1.15 -11.22
CA GLY A 189 10.99 -1.08 -10.43
C GLY A 189 11.76 -2.39 -10.44
N ALA A 190 13.02 -2.29 -10.12
CA ALA A 190 13.89 -3.44 -9.90
C ALA A 190 14.79 -3.15 -8.71
N TRP A 191 15.05 -4.17 -7.89
CA TRP A 191 15.97 -4.07 -6.77
C TRP A 191 16.78 -5.35 -6.61
N TYR A 192 17.98 -5.17 -6.11
CA TYR A 192 18.91 -6.24 -5.82
C TYR A 192 19.29 -6.21 -4.35
N PHE A 193 19.07 -7.34 -3.67
CA PHE A 193 19.52 -7.54 -2.31
C PHE A 193 20.63 -8.59 -2.28
N ASP A 194 21.81 -8.18 -1.83
CA ASP A 194 22.86 -9.13 -1.50
C ASP A 194 22.65 -9.61 -0.07
N PRO A 195 22.41 -10.92 0.16
CA PRO A 195 22.26 -11.45 1.51
C PRO A 195 23.57 -11.41 2.32
N ASN A 196 24.69 -11.17 1.67
CA ASN A 196 25.99 -11.03 2.34
C ASN A 196 26.32 -9.57 2.70
N GLY A 197 25.42 -8.64 2.35
CA GLY A 197 25.39 -7.24 2.72
C GLY A 197 26.71 -6.45 2.59
N LEU A 198 26.64 -5.28 1.99
CA LEU A 198 27.66 -4.27 2.24
C LEU A 198 27.41 -3.64 3.58
#